data_a3c7a590ab7a96efb22eb408a9375cd8
#
_entry.id   a3c7a590ab7a96efb22eb408a9375cd8
#
_cell.length_a   1.000
_cell.length_b   1.000
_cell.length_c   1.000
_cell.angle_alpha   90.00
_cell.angle_beta   90.00
_cell.angle_gamma   90.00
#
_symmetry.space_group_name_H-M   'P 1'
#
loop_
_entity.id
_entity.type
_entity.pdbx_description
1 polymer ?
#
loop_
_entity_poly.entity_id
_entity_poly.type
_entity_poly.pdbx_seq_one_letter_code
_entity_poly.pdbx_strand_id
1 'polypeptide(L)'
;MTEITKKQQYLILLATSLGVLMNPLLASMLILALPNIGADFLVSARDLGWMSTAYILANAVCLVPGAWFVDKIGYKKSFIAGTIIVAVTCLLSVFASSYVSLLTWRVLSGVGVSLLMITSLAILTRIFPKEKRGFVIGINTTMVYVGLTLGPFLGGILTETLGWHSIFLIMAPVVLLSGIMLALCMKTEFTLPVKKFDGVGALLYAVSMLTLMYGLSTITDAGSIFLAGFGLILFAVFVWYEQRRENPILHIRLFFENKRFARSSYAALLNYAAVYAVTYMVSLYLQSIGQLNAAEAGMIMLFQPLIQVVATPVAGKISDKIDAKYLVTAGMILTIVGLLILSGLGLSMTNVAGYIMITQVFIGLGAALFSAPNTSTIMGSVAPAEYSMASSVVSVVRQVGMLISMAVCMAAISLFVGSTDMLGPSMYEEFVEALRVSMLISSGLAVIGVFFSWFRGTVPAEK
;
A
#
# COMPACT_ATOMS: atom_id res chain seq x y z
N MET A 1 4.02 -7.62 34.26
CA MET A 1 3.41 -6.93 33.09
C MET A 1 2.05 -6.42 33.53
N THR A 2 1.85 -5.12 33.52
CA THR A 2 0.51 -4.55 33.79
C THR A 2 -0.44 -5.05 32.71
N GLU A 3 -1.47 -5.80 33.09
CA GLU A 3 -2.48 -6.31 32.16
C GLU A 3 -3.13 -5.14 31.43
N ILE A 4 -3.05 -5.17 30.08
CA ILE A 4 -3.71 -4.19 29.25
C ILE A 4 -5.21 -4.49 29.27
N THR A 5 -6.01 -3.57 29.80
CA THR A 5 -7.47 -3.75 29.88
C THR A 5 -8.09 -3.80 28.48
N LYS A 6 -9.25 -4.46 28.34
CA LYS A 6 -9.98 -4.50 27.06
C LYS A 6 -10.23 -3.10 26.47
N LYS A 7 -10.58 -2.12 27.32
CA LYS A 7 -10.76 -0.72 26.90
C LYS A 7 -9.49 -0.13 26.31
N GLN A 8 -8.34 -0.36 26.94
CA GLN A 8 -7.04 0.09 26.42
C GLN A 8 -6.68 -0.59 25.10
N GLN A 9 -6.95 -1.89 24.93
CA GLN A 9 -6.73 -2.59 23.66
C GLN A 9 -7.47 -1.91 22.49
N TYR A 10 -8.77 -1.60 22.67
CA TYR A 10 -9.56 -0.95 21.60
C TYR A 10 -9.16 0.50 21.36
N LEU A 11 -8.72 1.24 22.38
CA LEU A 11 -8.17 2.59 22.20
C LEU A 11 -6.83 2.57 21.45
N ILE A 12 -5.98 1.56 21.71
CA ILE A 12 -4.75 1.35 20.95
C ILE A 12 -5.06 0.97 19.51
N LEU A 13 -6.06 0.12 19.27
CA LEU A 13 -6.55 -0.20 17.92
C LEU A 13 -6.99 1.08 17.20
N LEU A 14 -7.76 1.94 17.83
CA LEU A 14 -8.22 3.20 17.24
C LEU A 14 -7.02 4.13 16.93
N ALA A 15 -6.09 4.27 17.86
CA ALA A 15 -4.90 5.10 17.68
C ALA A 15 -4.04 4.61 16.51
N THR A 16 -3.72 3.31 16.46
CA THR A 16 -2.91 2.75 15.36
C THR A 16 -3.64 2.81 14.02
N SER A 17 -4.95 2.61 14.02
CA SER A 17 -5.78 2.68 12.81
C SER A 17 -5.88 4.10 12.27
N LEU A 18 -5.98 5.13 13.13
CA LEU A 18 -5.88 6.54 12.74
C LEU A 18 -4.51 6.86 12.13
N GLY A 19 -3.42 6.34 12.72
CA GLY A 19 -2.08 6.52 12.16
C GLY A 19 -1.94 5.94 10.75
N VAL A 20 -2.52 4.76 10.49
CA VAL A 20 -2.48 4.11 9.17
C VAL A 20 -3.41 4.80 8.16
N LEU A 21 -4.56 5.33 8.59
CA LEU A 21 -5.48 6.12 7.76
C LEU A 21 -4.79 7.31 7.09
N MET A 22 -3.87 7.96 7.79
CA MET A 22 -3.24 9.22 7.35
C MET A 22 -2.51 9.08 6.02
N ASN A 23 -1.84 7.96 5.77
CA ASN A 23 -1.07 7.74 4.55
C ASN A 23 -1.96 7.74 3.28
N PRO A 24 -2.95 6.85 3.12
CA PRO A 24 -3.80 6.82 1.94
C PRO A 24 -4.70 8.05 1.83
N LEU A 25 -5.14 8.61 2.95
CA LEU A 25 -5.96 9.83 2.97
C LEU A 25 -5.17 11.02 2.40
N LEU A 26 -3.97 11.30 2.94
CA LEU A 26 -3.13 12.39 2.45
C LEU A 26 -2.70 12.18 0.99
N ALA A 27 -2.35 10.95 0.61
CA ALA A 27 -1.96 10.63 -0.76
C ALA A 27 -3.09 10.90 -1.77
N SER A 28 -4.31 10.48 -1.46
CA SER A 28 -5.46 10.67 -2.34
C SER A 28 -6.01 12.11 -2.34
N MET A 29 -5.94 12.83 -1.22
CA MET A 29 -6.26 14.26 -1.18
C MET A 29 -5.33 15.08 -2.07
N LEU A 30 -4.03 14.78 -2.04
CA LEU A 30 -3.03 15.51 -2.81
C LEU A 30 -3.17 15.34 -4.32
N ILE A 31 -3.68 14.21 -4.81
CA ILE A 31 -3.89 14.00 -6.25
C ILE A 31 -4.75 15.13 -6.85
N LEU A 32 -5.80 15.55 -6.16
CA LEU A 32 -6.67 16.64 -6.61
C LEU A 32 -6.05 18.04 -6.41
N ALA A 33 -5.09 18.18 -5.53
CA ALA A 33 -4.38 19.42 -5.28
C ALA A 33 -3.19 19.65 -6.23
N LEU A 34 -2.72 18.61 -6.94
CA LEU A 34 -1.54 18.71 -7.80
C LEU A 34 -1.61 19.83 -8.84
N PRO A 35 -2.74 20.07 -9.56
CA PRO A 35 -2.81 21.17 -10.52
C PRO A 35 -2.60 22.54 -9.87
N ASN A 36 -3.18 22.77 -8.69
CA ASN A 36 -3.03 24.02 -7.95
C ASN A 36 -1.60 24.22 -7.46
N ILE A 37 -0.97 23.15 -6.94
CA ILE A 37 0.45 23.15 -6.54
C ILE A 37 1.35 23.46 -7.76
N GLY A 38 1.02 22.87 -8.93
CA GLY A 38 1.74 23.13 -10.17
C GLY A 38 1.65 24.57 -10.63
N ALA A 39 0.47 25.17 -10.49
CA ALA A 39 0.26 26.58 -10.83
C ALA A 39 1.03 27.52 -9.87
N ASP A 40 1.01 27.24 -8.55
CA ASP A 40 1.68 28.08 -7.56
C ASP A 40 3.21 28.05 -7.68
N PHE A 41 3.79 26.88 -7.98
CA PHE A 41 5.25 26.74 -8.11
C PHE A 41 5.76 26.78 -9.55
N LEU A 42 4.89 26.93 -10.56
CA LEU A 42 5.22 26.96 -11.98
C LEU A 42 6.04 25.73 -12.42
N VAL A 43 5.64 24.54 -11.97
CA VAL A 43 6.30 23.27 -12.30
C VAL A 43 5.49 22.43 -13.26
N SER A 44 6.18 21.60 -14.05
CA SER A 44 5.55 20.73 -15.04
C SER A 44 4.73 19.61 -14.40
N ALA A 45 3.77 19.05 -15.15
CA ALA A 45 3.00 17.88 -14.73
C ALA A 45 3.91 16.67 -14.44
N ARG A 46 5.03 16.52 -15.15
CA ARG A 46 6.05 15.49 -14.89
C ARG A 46 6.68 15.66 -13.52
N ASP A 47 7.04 16.90 -13.16
CA ASP A 47 7.64 17.18 -11.84
C ASP A 47 6.65 16.94 -10.72
N LEU A 48 5.36 17.26 -10.91
CA LEU A 48 4.30 16.99 -9.93
C LEU A 48 4.15 15.51 -9.60
N GLY A 49 4.42 14.61 -10.53
CA GLY A 49 4.46 13.17 -10.29
C GLY A 49 5.44 12.77 -9.18
N TRP A 50 6.54 13.53 -9.01
CA TRP A 50 7.53 13.31 -7.96
C TRP A 50 6.98 13.53 -6.55
N MET A 51 5.92 14.30 -6.38
CA MET A 51 5.28 14.49 -5.07
C MET A 51 4.81 13.18 -4.44
N SER A 52 4.27 12.29 -5.26
CA SER A 52 3.84 10.95 -4.80
C SER A 52 4.97 9.95 -4.86
N THR A 53 5.76 9.95 -5.93
CA THR A 53 6.83 8.97 -6.16
C THR A 53 7.93 9.05 -5.10
N ALA A 54 8.46 10.25 -4.82
CA ALA A 54 9.54 10.42 -3.86
C ALA A 54 9.11 10.03 -2.42
N TYR A 55 7.88 10.32 -2.05
CA TYR A 55 7.30 9.89 -0.79
C TYR A 55 7.23 8.37 -0.67
N ILE A 56 6.73 7.68 -1.71
CA ILE A 56 6.61 6.21 -1.74
C ILE A 56 8.00 5.56 -1.70
N LEU A 57 8.97 6.11 -2.45
CA LEU A 57 10.36 5.64 -2.45
C LEU A 57 11.00 5.77 -1.06
N ALA A 58 10.87 6.94 -0.43
CA ALA A 58 11.41 7.17 0.91
C ALA A 58 10.79 6.21 1.94
N ASN A 59 9.47 6.01 1.87
CA ASN A 59 8.78 5.05 2.73
C ASN A 59 9.33 3.63 2.50
N ALA A 60 9.41 3.15 1.26
CA ALA A 60 9.86 1.80 0.95
C ALA A 60 11.29 1.53 1.40
N VAL A 61 12.20 2.47 1.16
CA VAL A 61 13.61 2.39 1.57
C VAL A 61 13.76 2.29 3.09
N CYS A 62 12.90 2.98 3.85
CA CYS A 62 12.97 3.00 5.31
C CYS A 62 12.29 1.81 5.99
N LEU A 63 11.45 1.01 5.29
CA LEU A 63 10.69 -0.07 5.91
C LEU A 63 11.57 -1.15 6.55
N VAL A 64 12.55 -1.69 5.85
CA VAL A 64 13.37 -2.79 6.38
C VAL A 64 14.39 -2.30 7.41
N PRO A 65 15.20 -1.26 7.15
CA PRO A 65 16.08 -0.71 8.19
C PRO A 65 15.29 -0.18 9.39
N GLY A 66 14.11 0.40 9.14
CA GLY A 66 13.22 0.92 10.17
C GLY A 66 12.77 -0.13 11.18
N ALA A 67 12.60 -1.39 10.77
CA ALA A 67 12.24 -2.48 11.69
C ALA A 67 13.29 -2.66 12.80
N TRP A 68 14.57 -2.62 12.45
CA TRP A 68 15.65 -2.70 13.43
C TRP A 68 15.60 -1.52 14.43
N PHE A 69 15.35 -0.31 13.95
CA PHE A 69 15.20 0.87 14.81
C PHE A 69 13.99 0.74 15.73
N VAL A 70 12.86 0.24 15.21
CA VAL A 70 11.64 -0.01 15.98
C VAL A 70 11.90 -1.01 17.11
N ASP A 71 12.59 -2.11 16.84
CA ASP A 71 12.93 -3.12 17.84
C ASP A 71 13.85 -2.55 18.93
N LYS A 72 14.82 -1.71 18.56
CA LYS A 72 15.77 -1.09 19.47
C LYS A 72 15.16 0.01 20.34
N ILE A 73 14.42 0.95 19.74
CA ILE A 73 13.87 2.13 20.42
C ILE A 73 12.60 1.76 21.18
N GLY A 74 11.84 0.81 20.63
CA GLY A 74 10.56 0.34 21.16
C GLY A 74 9.39 0.76 20.27
N TYR A 75 8.34 -0.03 20.31
CA TYR A 75 7.18 0.10 19.42
C TYR A 75 6.39 1.38 19.67
N LYS A 76 6.12 1.71 20.95
CA LYS A 76 5.40 2.92 21.33
C LYS A 76 6.18 4.17 20.93
N LYS A 77 7.47 4.24 21.31
CA LYS A 77 8.32 5.40 21.02
C LYS A 77 8.48 5.61 19.52
N SER A 78 8.66 4.54 18.75
CA SER A 78 8.79 4.60 17.29
C SER A 78 7.49 5.05 16.62
N PHE A 79 6.32 4.60 17.09
CA PHE A 79 5.04 5.09 16.59
C PHE A 79 4.89 6.59 16.86
N ILE A 80 5.16 7.05 18.09
CA ILE A 80 5.09 8.47 18.45
C ILE A 80 6.09 9.29 17.62
N ALA A 81 7.33 8.82 17.45
CA ALA A 81 8.30 9.48 16.59
C ALA A 81 7.81 9.61 15.14
N GLY A 82 7.21 8.52 14.59
CA GLY A 82 6.58 8.54 13.27
C GLY A 82 5.48 9.60 13.17
N THR A 83 4.58 9.69 14.16
CA THR A 83 3.52 10.70 14.16
C THR A 83 4.07 12.12 14.25
N ILE A 84 5.11 12.36 15.06
CA ILE A 84 5.76 13.66 15.17
C ILE A 84 6.43 14.05 13.84
N ILE A 85 7.18 13.14 13.21
CA ILE A 85 7.83 13.40 11.92
C ILE A 85 6.77 13.77 10.87
N VAL A 86 5.69 12.99 10.74
CA VAL A 86 4.63 13.28 9.77
C VAL A 86 3.94 14.60 10.07
N ALA A 87 3.63 14.91 11.33
CA ALA A 87 2.97 16.16 11.71
C ALA A 87 3.87 17.38 11.44
N VAL A 88 5.14 17.32 11.84
CA VAL A 88 6.11 18.40 11.60
C VAL A 88 6.30 18.63 10.10
N THR A 89 6.47 17.57 9.32
CA THR A 89 6.62 17.68 7.86
C THR A 89 5.35 18.20 7.19
N CYS A 90 4.16 17.85 7.67
CA CYS A 90 2.91 18.46 7.22
C CYS A 90 2.89 19.96 7.53
N LEU A 91 3.21 20.38 8.76
CA LEU A 91 3.27 21.80 9.12
C LEU A 91 4.31 22.57 8.29
N LEU A 92 5.49 22.00 8.08
CA LEU A 92 6.52 22.60 7.23
C LEU A 92 6.11 22.68 5.75
N SER A 93 5.28 21.74 5.29
CA SER A 93 4.70 21.77 3.94
C SER A 93 3.74 22.95 3.73
N VAL A 94 3.05 23.40 4.78
CA VAL A 94 2.20 24.62 4.74
C VAL A 94 3.02 25.88 4.44
N PHE A 95 4.26 25.93 4.94
CA PHE A 95 5.16 27.07 4.77
C PHE A 95 6.20 26.86 3.64
N ALA A 96 6.00 25.87 2.77
CA ALA A 96 6.94 25.63 1.68
C ALA A 96 6.98 26.80 0.70
N SER A 97 8.15 27.42 0.55
CA SER A 97 8.39 28.56 -0.34
C SER A 97 8.81 28.15 -1.76
N SER A 98 9.09 26.86 -1.99
CA SER A 98 9.50 26.34 -3.27
C SER A 98 9.05 24.89 -3.42
N TYR A 99 8.91 24.42 -4.67
CA TYR A 99 8.60 23.02 -4.97
C TYR A 99 9.61 22.05 -4.36
N VAL A 100 10.91 22.38 -4.40
CA VAL A 100 11.97 21.55 -3.84
C VAL A 100 11.83 21.41 -2.31
N SER A 101 11.47 22.49 -1.60
CA SER A 101 11.20 22.41 -0.17
C SER A 101 10.00 21.52 0.13
N LEU A 102 8.90 21.66 -0.61
CA LEU A 102 7.73 20.82 -0.47
C LEU A 102 8.06 19.34 -0.72
N LEU A 103 8.82 19.03 -1.78
CA LEU A 103 9.27 17.69 -2.09
C LEU A 103 10.15 17.10 -0.97
N THR A 104 11.04 17.90 -0.39
CA THR A 104 11.89 17.49 0.74
C THR A 104 11.05 17.09 1.94
N TRP A 105 10.02 17.86 2.29
CA TRP A 105 9.11 17.52 3.39
C TRP A 105 8.31 16.26 3.09
N ARG A 106 7.96 16.01 1.83
CA ARG A 106 7.30 14.77 1.40
C ARG A 106 8.21 13.55 1.59
N VAL A 107 9.48 13.63 1.22
CA VAL A 107 10.48 12.58 1.45
C VAL A 107 10.60 12.28 2.95
N LEU A 108 10.77 13.30 3.78
CA LEU A 108 10.86 13.12 5.24
C LEU A 108 9.56 12.56 5.84
N SER A 109 8.40 12.98 5.33
CA SER A 109 7.11 12.39 5.73
C SER A 109 7.06 10.88 5.42
N GLY A 110 7.65 10.43 4.30
CA GLY A 110 7.77 9.01 3.96
C GLY A 110 8.52 8.19 5.01
N VAL A 111 9.59 8.78 5.60
CA VAL A 111 10.31 8.17 6.74
C VAL A 111 9.39 8.01 7.95
N GLY A 112 8.63 9.05 8.31
CA GLY A 112 7.69 8.99 9.44
C GLY A 112 6.61 7.92 9.23
N VAL A 113 6.06 7.84 8.02
CA VAL A 113 5.03 6.84 7.67
C VAL A 113 5.57 5.41 7.71
N SER A 114 6.83 5.17 7.34
CA SER A 114 7.42 3.84 7.47
C SER A 114 7.38 3.32 8.91
N LEU A 115 7.68 4.20 9.89
CA LEU A 115 7.59 3.86 11.31
C LEU A 115 6.16 3.55 11.74
N LEU A 116 5.16 4.32 11.27
CA LEU A 116 3.74 4.07 11.56
C LEU A 116 3.28 2.71 11.00
N MET A 117 3.68 2.38 9.78
CA MET A 117 3.32 1.11 9.14
C MET A 117 3.93 -0.08 9.86
N ILE A 118 5.23 -0.02 10.21
CA ILE A 118 5.92 -1.09 10.94
C ILE A 118 5.28 -1.30 12.30
N THR A 119 5.11 -0.22 13.06
CA THR A 119 4.67 -0.32 14.46
C THR A 119 3.20 -0.65 14.60
N SER A 120 2.33 -0.20 13.69
CA SER A 120 0.88 -0.44 13.79
C SER A 120 0.54 -1.92 13.81
N LEU A 121 0.93 -2.68 12.79
CA LEU A 121 0.68 -4.12 12.73
C LEU A 121 1.40 -4.88 13.84
N ALA A 122 2.64 -4.51 14.15
CA ALA A 122 3.43 -5.17 15.21
C ALA A 122 2.79 -4.98 16.59
N ILE A 123 2.32 -3.78 16.94
CA ILE A 123 1.60 -3.48 18.18
C ILE A 123 0.31 -4.31 18.26
N LEU A 124 -0.52 -4.26 17.21
CA LEU A 124 -1.80 -4.97 17.18
C LEU A 124 -1.62 -6.47 17.32
N THR A 125 -0.66 -7.04 16.59
CA THR A 125 -0.38 -8.48 16.65
C THR A 125 0.13 -8.92 18.02
N ARG A 126 0.82 -8.03 18.76
CA ARG A 126 1.37 -8.32 20.08
C ARG A 126 0.34 -8.17 21.21
N ILE A 127 -0.58 -7.20 21.08
CA ILE A 127 -1.56 -6.87 22.14
C ILE A 127 -2.79 -7.77 22.07
N PHE A 128 -3.23 -8.13 20.87
CA PHE A 128 -4.44 -8.92 20.71
C PHE A 128 -4.14 -10.42 20.63
N PRO A 129 -4.99 -11.26 21.27
CA PRO A 129 -4.88 -12.71 21.19
C PRO A 129 -5.09 -13.22 19.77
N LYS A 130 -4.57 -14.43 19.48
CA LYS A 130 -4.58 -15.03 18.12
C LYS A 130 -5.99 -15.08 17.52
N GLU A 131 -7.01 -15.36 18.35
CA GLU A 131 -8.43 -15.55 17.98
C GLU A 131 -9.13 -14.26 17.52
N LYS A 132 -8.50 -13.09 17.72
CA LYS A 132 -9.03 -11.78 17.35
C LYS A 132 -8.15 -11.01 16.37
N ARG A 133 -7.03 -11.57 15.97
CA ARG A 133 -6.05 -10.88 15.12
C ARG A 133 -6.62 -10.55 13.74
N GLY A 134 -7.32 -11.49 13.12
CA GLY A 134 -7.95 -11.28 11.82
C GLY A 134 -8.92 -10.11 11.83
N PHE A 135 -9.81 -10.07 12.83
CA PHE A 135 -10.75 -8.97 12.99
C PHE A 135 -10.06 -7.61 13.22
N VAL A 136 -9.07 -7.57 14.11
CA VAL A 136 -8.34 -6.34 14.47
C VAL A 136 -7.51 -5.82 13.28
N ILE A 137 -6.82 -6.70 12.56
CA ILE A 137 -6.10 -6.37 11.33
C ILE A 137 -7.10 -5.94 10.24
N GLY A 138 -8.28 -6.55 10.19
CA GLY A 138 -9.37 -6.17 9.31
C GLY A 138 -9.81 -4.73 9.54
N ILE A 139 -10.04 -4.30 10.77
CA ILE A 139 -10.36 -2.90 11.11
C ILE A 139 -9.22 -1.97 10.70
N ASN A 140 -7.98 -2.32 11.04
CA ASN A 140 -6.81 -1.51 10.70
C ASN A 140 -6.64 -1.35 9.17
N THR A 141 -6.85 -2.42 8.42
CA THR A 141 -6.79 -2.41 6.94
C THR A 141 -7.97 -1.63 6.33
N THR A 142 -9.16 -1.71 6.94
CA THR A 142 -10.33 -0.92 6.51
C THR A 142 -10.05 0.57 6.53
N MET A 143 -9.24 1.06 7.47
CA MET A 143 -8.88 2.48 7.53
C MET A 143 -8.07 2.93 6.30
N VAL A 144 -7.31 2.04 5.67
CA VAL A 144 -6.65 2.32 4.39
C VAL A 144 -7.70 2.63 3.31
N TYR A 145 -8.75 1.81 3.23
CA TYR A 145 -9.82 1.99 2.24
C TYR A 145 -10.69 3.22 2.54
N VAL A 146 -10.95 3.49 3.82
CA VAL A 146 -11.62 4.73 4.25
C VAL A 146 -10.82 5.96 3.79
N GLY A 147 -9.49 5.94 3.94
CA GLY A 147 -8.62 7.02 3.47
C GLY A 147 -8.68 7.20 1.95
N LEU A 148 -8.62 6.11 1.19
CA LEU A 148 -8.74 6.16 -0.27
C LEU A 148 -10.11 6.66 -0.74
N THR A 149 -11.19 6.33 -0.01
CA THR A 149 -12.56 6.74 -0.34
C THR A 149 -12.81 8.21 -0.02
N LEU A 150 -12.42 8.65 1.18
CA LEU A 150 -12.68 10.01 1.64
C LEU A 150 -11.69 11.03 1.07
N GLY A 151 -10.50 10.58 0.68
CA GLY A 151 -9.43 11.46 0.24
C GLY A 151 -9.80 12.39 -0.92
N PRO A 152 -10.31 11.89 -2.05
CA PRO A 152 -10.68 12.75 -3.16
C PRO A 152 -11.77 13.75 -2.78
N PHE A 153 -12.79 13.33 -2.03
CA PHE A 153 -13.86 14.21 -1.60
C PHE A 153 -13.35 15.35 -0.68
N LEU A 154 -12.63 14.99 0.37
CA LEU A 154 -12.07 15.98 1.31
C LEU A 154 -11.00 16.85 0.63
N GLY A 155 -10.14 16.24 -0.19
CA GLY A 155 -9.09 16.94 -0.92
C GLY A 155 -9.63 17.97 -1.90
N GLY A 156 -10.70 17.62 -2.65
CA GLY A 156 -11.37 18.56 -3.55
C GLY A 156 -11.97 19.76 -2.80
N ILE A 157 -12.80 19.51 -1.79
CA ILE A 157 -13.42 20.58 -0.99
C ILE A 157 -12.36 21.48 -0.36
N LEU A 158 -11.36 20.91 0.29
CA LEU A 158 -10.31 21.71 0.96
C LEU A 158 -9.48 22.53 -0.02
N THR A 159 -9.14 21.96 -1.18
CA THR A 159 -8.35 22.66 -2.19
C THR A 159 -9.13 23.84 -2.80
N GLU A 160 -10.42 23.64 -3.08
CA GLU A 160 -11.27 24.68 -3.66
C GLU A 160 -11.63 25.79 -2.67
N THR A 161 -11.88 25.46 -1.40
CA THR A 161 -12.38 26.43 -0.43
C THR A 161 -11.29 27.14 0.36
N LEU A 162 -10.22 26.42 0.72
CA LEU A 162 -9.16 26.89 1.63
C LEU A 162 -7.75 26.83 1.03
N GLY A 163 -7.63 26.35 -0.21
CA GLY A 163 -6.36 26.12 -0.88
C GLY A 163 -5.68 24.81 -0.43
N TRP A 164 -4.74 24.33 -1.26
CA TRP A 164 -4.05 23.04 -1.04
C TRP A 164 -3.25 22.97 0.28
N HIS A 165 -2.80 24.11 0.82
CA HIS A 165 -2.10 24.19 2.10
C HIS A 165 -2.94 23.66 3.26
N SER A 166 -4.27 23.83 3.19
CA SER A 166 -5.22 23.37 4.22
C SER A 166 -5.20 21.86 4.43
N ILE A 167 -4.89 21.09 3.38
CA ILE A 167 -4.74 19.63 3.47
C ILE A 167 -3.68 19.27 4.52
N PHE A 168 -2.51 19.88 4.42
CA PHE A 168 -1.41 19.63 5.37
C PHE A 168 -1.73 20.16 6.76
N LEU A 169 -2.36 21.34 6.84
CA LEU A 169 -2.74 21.96 8.12
C LEU A 169 -3.71 21.10 8.92
N ILE A 170 -4.69 20.47 8.25
CA ILE A 170 -5.68 19.60 8.89
C ILE A 170 -5.07 18.23 9.23
N MET A 171 -4.20 17.70 8.38
CA MET A 171 -3.61 16.39 8.61
C MET A 171 -2.64 16.37 9.79
N ALA A 172 -1.92 17.45 10.05
CA ALA A 172 -0.95 17.53 11.16
C ALA A 172 -1.59 17.25 12.54
N PRO A 173 -2.66 17.92 12.97
CA PRO A 173 -3.31 17.63 14.26
C PRO A 173 -3.94 16.23 14.31
N VAL A 174 -4.47 15.72 13.20
CA VAL A 174 -5.09 14.38 13.18
C VAL A 174 -4.05 13.28 13.38
N VAL A 175 -2.87 13.38 12.75
CA VAL A 175 -1.80 12.42 12.99
C VAL A 175 -1.22 12.55 14.39
N LEU A 176 -1.07 13.77 14.93
CA LEU A 176 -0.66 13.99 16.32
C LEU A 176 -1.64 13.38 17.31
N LEU A 177 -2.94 13.51 17.06
CA LEU A 177 -3.97 12.88 17.89
C LEU A 177 -3.76 11.37 17.99
N SER A 178 -3.42 10.69 16.89
CA SER A 178 -3.14 9.24 16.93
C SER A 178 -1.93 8.92 17.84
N GLY A 179 -0.86 9.72 17.77
CA GLY A 179 0.31 9.58 18.64
C GLY A 179 0.01 9.84 20.10
N ILE A 180 -0.73 10.91 20.40
CA ILE A 180 -1.16 11.26 21.77
C ILE A 180 -2.04 10.16 22.35
N MET A 181 -3.03 9.67 21.57
CA MET A 181 -3.88 8.57 22.00
C MET A 181 -3.06 7.31 22.33
N LEU A 182 -2.12 6.93 21.48
CA LEU A 182 -1.23 5.79 21.77
C LEU A 182 -0.39 6.04 23.01
N ALA A 183 0.18 7.24 23.14
CA ALA A 183 1.02 7.61 24.30
C ALA A 183 0.28 7.47 25.63
N LEU A 184 -1.00 7.87 25.67
CA LEU A 184 -1.85 7.82 26.86
C LEU A 184 -2.38 6.40 27.15
N CYS A 185 -2.75 5.64 26.12
CA CYS A 185 -3.39 4.35 26.28
C CYS A 185 -2.41 3.18 26.45
N MET A 186 -1.23 3.26 25.82
CA MET A 186 -0.21 2.22 25.88
C MET A 186 0.83 2.56 26.93
N LYS A 187 0.71 2.00 28.12
CA LYS A 187 1.65 2.23 29.23
C LYS A 187 2.94 1.41 29.09
N THR A 188 2.88 0.25 28.45
CA THR A 188 3.99 -0.69 28.29
C THR A 188 4.77 -0.38 27.02
N GLU A 189 6.10 -0.33 27.12
CA GLU A 189 6.99 -0.30 25.96
C GLU A 189 7.43 -1.72 25.60
N PHE A 190 7.47 -2.04 24.31
CA PHE A 190 8.00 -3.30 23.84
C PHE A 190 9.31 -3.02 23.09
N THR A 191 10.41 -3.36 23.72
CA THR A 191 11.75 -3.36 23.10
C THR A 191 12.24 -4.77 22.95
N LEU A 192 13.11 -5.00 22.00
CA LEU A 192 13.78 -6.28 21.79
C LEU A 192 15.28 -6.10 21.93
N PRO A 193 16.01 -7.11 22.45
CA PRO A 193 17.47 -7.09 22.40
C PRO A 193 17.91 -7.20 20.95
N VAL A 194 18.38 -6.07 20.39
CA VAL A 194 18.85 -6.02 19.01
C VAL A 194 20.35 -6.18 18.95
N LYS A 195 20.82 -6.89 17.93
CA LYS A 195 22.22 -7.05 17.59
C LYS A 195 22.73 -5.80 16.88
N LYS A 196 24.01 -5.77 16.52
CA LYS A 196 24.61 -4.65 15.77
C LYS A 196 23.86 -4.37 14.48
N PHE A 197 23.69 -3.10 14.14
CA PHE A 197 23.05 -2.67 12.89
C PHE A 197 23.94 -3.04 11.70
N ASP A 198 23.38 -3.72 10.73
CA ASP A 198 24.06 -3.99 9.46
C ASP A 198 23.86 -2.84 8.49
N GLY A 199 24.77 -1.85 8.55
CA GLY A 199 24.73 -0.69 7.67
C GLY A 199 24.95 -1.02 6.19
N VAL A 200 25.73 -2.07 5.89
CA VAL A 200 25.99 -2.51 4.51
C VAL A 200 24.73 -3.16 3.92
N GLY A 201 24.09 -4.05 4.67
CA GLY A 201 22.81 -4.65 4.27
C GLY A 201 21.73 -3.57 4.07
N ALA A 202 21.64 -2.59 4.99
CA ALA A 202 20.73 -1.46 4.87
C ALA A 202 20.98 -0.62 3.60
N LEU A 203 22.23 -0.34 3.28
CA LEU A 203 22.60 0.40 2.06
C LEU A 203 22.28 -0.38 0.79
N LEU A 204 22.62 -1.67 0.74
CA LEU A 204 22.31 -2.54 -0.40
C LEU A 204 20.80 -2.62 -0.62
N TYR A 205 20.01 -2.80 0.44
CA TYR A 205 18.56 -2.77 0.36
C TYR A 205 18.05 -1.42 -0.16
N ALA A 206 18.51 -0.32 0.42
CA ALA A 206 18.09 1.02 0.03
C ALA A 206 18.35 1.32 -1.44
N VAL A 207 19.59 1.05 -1.91
CA VAL A 207 19.96 1.28 -3.31
C VAL A 207 19.20 0.34 -4.25
N SER A 208 19.05 -0.94 -3.89
CA SER A 208 18.27 -1.89 -4.71
C SER A 208 16.80 -1.47 -4.82
N MET A 209 16.17 -1.05 -3.73
CA MET A 209 14.80 -0.57 -3.74
C MET A 209 14.63 0.72 -4.52
N LEU A 210 15.53 1.70 -4.34
CA LEU A 210 15.51 2.95 -5.09
C LEU A 210 15.62 2.71 -6.60
N THR A 211 16.59 1.93 -7.03
CA THR A 211 16.81 1.66 -8.46
C THR A 211 15.68 0.84 -9.06
N LEU A 212 15.19 -0.18 -8.36
CA LEU A 212 14.08 -1.01 -8.81
C LEU A 212 12.79 -0.19 -8.93
N MET A 213 12.41 0.50 -7.87
CA MET A 213 11.16 1.24 -7.83
C MET A 213 11.17 2.44 -8.76
N TYR A 214 12.31 3.14 -8.89
CA TYR A 214 12.48 4.22 -9.85
C TYR A 214 12.37 3.68 -11.28
N GLY A 215 13.09 2.61 -11.61
CA GLY A 215 13.02 1.99 -12.94
C GLY A 215 11.62 1.49 -13.31
N LEU A 216 10.85 0.95 -12.34
CA LEU A 216 9.46 0.55 -12.56
C LEU A 216 8.52 1.77 -12.71
N SER A 217 8.76 2.86 -11.97
CA SER A 217 7.90 4.05 -12.04
C SER A 217 8.09 4.86 -13.32
N THR A 218 9.23 4.68 -14.00
CA THR A 218 9.59 5.36 -15.25
C THR A 218 9.70 4.39 -16.42
N ILE A 219 9.00 3.26 -16.38
CA ILE A 219 9.18 2.11 -17.30
C ILE A 219 9.05 2.48 -18.79
N THR A 220 8.35 3.57 -19.10
CA THR A 220 8.19 4.09 -20.47
C THR A 220 9.39 4.89 -20.97
N ASP A 221 10.28 5.32 -20.08
CA ASP A 221 11.46 6.09 -20.44
C ASP A 221 12.58 5.16 -20.93
N ALA A 222 13.36 5.65 -21.92
CA ALA A 222 14.48 4.88 -22.45
C ALA A 222 15.52 4.57 -21.35
N GLY A 223 15.87 3.30 -21.21
CA GLY A 223 16.83 2.84 -20.21
C GLY A 223 16.24 2.46 -18.86
N SER A 224 14.98 2.79 -18.56
CA SER A 224 14.36 2.47 -17.26
C SER A 224 14.24 0.96 -17.01
N ILE A 225 14.05 0.16 -18.06
CA ILE A 225 14.03 -1.30 -17.96
C ILE A 225 15.39 -1.85 -17.51
N PHE A 226 16.50 -1.26 -17.97
CA PHE A 226 17.84 -1.62 -17.53
C PHE A 226 18.07 -1.22 -16.08
N LEU A 227 17.52 -0.06 -15.66
CA LEU A 227 17.63 0.38 -14.28
C LEU A 227 16.79 -0.52 -13.33
N ALA A 228 15.59 -0.92 -13.73
CA ALA A 228 14.78 -1.90 -12.99
C ALA A 228 15.50 -3.26 -12.93
N GLY A 229 16.08 -3.73 -14.03
CA GLY A 229 16.89 -4.96 -14.07
C GLY A 229 18.13 -4.87 -13.18
N PHE A 230 18.84 -3.75 -13.18
CA PHE A 230 19.96 -3.51 -12.28
C PHE A 230 19.51 -3.49 -10.81
N GLY A 231 18.38 -2.88 -10.50
CA GLY A 231 17.79 -2.92 -9.16
C GLY A 231 17.46 -4.35 -8.70
N LEU A 232 16.96 -5.20 -9.60
CA LEU A 232 16.73 -6.63 -9.32
C LEU A 232 18.05 -7.38 -9.04
N ILE A 233 19.09 -7.10 -9.81
CA ILE A 233 20.42 -7.70 -9.57
C ILE A 233 20.96 -7.27 -8.21
N LEU A 234 20.88 -5.97 -7.89
CA LEU A 234 21.27 -5.46 -6.56
C LEU A 234 20.46 -6.08 -5.44
N PHE A 235 19.17 -6.30 -5.64
CA PHE A 235 18.31 -6.98 -4.67
C PHE A 235 18.71 -8.45 -4.49
N ALA A 236 19.08 -9.15 -5.57
CA ALA A 236 19.62 -10.51 -5.48
C ALA A 236 20.97 -10.53 -4.72
N VAL A 237 21.84 -9.54 -4.95
CA VAL A 237 23.08 -9.37 -4.18
C VAL A 237 22.79 -9.10 -2.71
N PHE A 238 21.78 -8.25 -2.40
CA PHE A 238 21.34 -8.02 -1.03
C PHE A 238 20.85 -9.32 -0.37
N VAL A 239 20.00 -10.10 -1.04
CA VAL A 239 19.52 -11.41 -0.53
C VAL A 239 20.68 -12.37 -0.27
N TRP A 240 21.62 -12.46 -1.20
CA TRP A 240 22.81 -13.31 -1.04
C TRP A 240 23.71 -12.86 0.12
N TYR A 241 23.89 -11.54 0.29
CA TYR A 241 24.66 -10.95 1.38
C TYR A 241 24.00 -11.24 2.74
N GLU A 242 22.70 -10.99 2.89
CA GLU A 242 21.92 -11.20 4.12
C GLU A 242 21.90 -12.66 4.57
N GLN A 243 21.86 -13.62 3.64
CA GLN A 243 21.91 -15.05 3.96
C GLN A 243 23.19 -15.48 4.68
N ARG A 244 24.29 -14.76 4.49
CA ARG A 244 25.60 -15.05 5.05
C ARG A 244 25.91 -14.29 6.33
N ARG A 245 25.02 -13.37 6.73
CA ARG A 245 25.23 -12.56 7.92
C ARG A 245 24.66 -13.24 9.18
N GLU A 246 25.41 -13.09 10.30
CA GLU A 246 24.92 -13.52 11.62
C GLU A 246 23.83 -12.60 12.16
N ASN A 247 23.84 -11.32 11.77
CA ASN A 247 22.92 -10.28 12.22
C ASN A 247 22.32 -9.54 11.02
N PRO A 248 21.49 -10.21 10.21
CA PRO A 248 20.85 -9.60 9.06
C PRO A 248 19.80 -8.58 9.47
N ILE A 249 19.57 -7.53 8.65
CA ILE A 249 18.46 -6.61 8.84
C ILE A 249 17.12 -7.22 8.39
N LEU A 250 17.18 -8.18 7.46
CA LEU A 250 16.05 -8.96 7.00
C LEU A 250 16.37 -10.44 7.12
N HIS A 251 15.63 -11.17 7.93
CA HIS A 251 15.82 -12.62 8.11
C HIS A 251 15.38 -13.38 6.86
N ILE A 252 16.18 -13.32 5.79
CA ILE A 252 15.90 -13.98 4.51
C ILE A 252 15.65 -15.48 4.68
N ARG A 253 16.34 -16.14 5.63
CA ARG A 253 16.13 -17.56 5.95
C ARG A 253 14.67 -17.89 6.27
N LEU A 254 13.93 -16.93 6.83
CA LEU A 254 12.51 -17.11 7.13
C LEU A 254 11.68 -17.41 5.88
N PHE A 255 12.05 -16.86 4.72
CA PHE A 255 11.38 -17.15 3.45
C PHE A 255 11.62 -18.59 2.96
N PHE A 256 12.73 -19.22 3.35
CA PHE A 256 13.06 -20.60 2.98
C PHE A 256 12.56 -21.61 4.02
N GLU A 257 12.63 -21.29 5.30
CA GLU A 257 12.27 -22.16 6.41
C GLU A 257 10.77 -22.13 6.71
N ASN A 258 10.13 -20.95 6.61
CA ASN A 258 8.71 -20.76 6.89
C ASN A 258 7.90 -20.63 5.59
N LYS A 259 7.49 -21.77 5.03
CA LYS A 259 6.70 -21.82 3.79
C LYS A 259 5.40 -21.01 3.85
N ARG A 260 4.78 -20.92 5.05
CA ARG A 260 3.54 -20.18 5.24
C ARG A 260 3.76 -18.68 5.14
N PHE A 261 4.80 -18.16 5.79
CA PHE A 261 5.22 -16.76 5.68
C PHE A 261 5.56 -16.40 4.23
N ALA A 262 6.45 -17.18 3.61
CA ALA A 262 6.92 -16.92 2.24
C ALA A 262 5.77 -16.93 1.22
N ARG A 263 4.94 -17.99 1.21
CA ARG A 263 3.86 -18.12 0.24
C ARG A 263 2.76 -17.09 0.43
N SER A 264 2.45 -16.71 1.69
CA SER A 264 1.50 -15.63 1.97
C SER A 264 2.07 -14.27 1.52
N SER A 265 3.38 -14.03 1.64
CA SER A 265 4.04 -12.82 1.16
C SER A 265 4.06 -12.75 -0.37
N TYR A 266 4.35 -13.87 -1.07
CA TYR A 266 4.27 -13.94 -2.53
C TYR A 266 2.84 -13.76 -3.04
N ALA A 267 1.83 -14.36 -2.37
CA ALA A 267 0.43 -14.14 -2.70
C ALA A 267 0.04 -12.65 -2.55
N ALA A 268 0.55 -11.97 -1.50
CA ALA A 268 0.33 -10.53 -1.32
C ALA A 268 0.95 -9.71 -2.45
N LEU A 269 2.21 -9.96 -2.80
CA LEU A 269 2.90 -9.30 -3.91
C LEU A 269 2.09 -9.40 -5.21
N LEU A 270 1.68 -10.61 -5.57
CA LEU A 270 0.95 -10.91 -6.80
C LEU A 270 -0.46 -10.32 -6.82
N ASN A 271 -1.15 -10.33 -5.68
CA ASN A 271 -2.47 -9.70 -5.56
C ASN A 271 -2.40 -8.18 -5.76
N TYR A 272 -1.44 -7.49 -5.13
CA TYR A 272 -1.27 -6.06 -5.33
C TYR A 272 -0.77 -5.73 -6.74
N ALA A 273 0.07 -6.59 -7.33
CA ALA A 273 0.51 -6.47 -8.72
C ALA A 273 -0.66 -6.66 -9.73
N ALA A 274 -1.69 -7.40 -9.36
CA ALA A 274 -2.86 -7.60 -10.22
C ALA A 274 -3.88 -6.44 -10.14
N VAL A 275 -4.05 -5.80 -8.98
CA VAL A 275 -5.25 -4.97 -8.73
C VAL A 275 -5.00 -3.47 -8.79
N TYR A 276 -3.80 -3.00 -8.45
CA TYR A 276 -3.58 -1.57 -8.19
C TYR A 276 -3.84 -0.67 -9.39
N ALA A 277 -3.38 -1.03 -10.58
CA ALA A 277 -3.53 -0.23 -11.81
C ALA A 277 -4.97 -0.23 -12.38
N VAL A 278 -5.86 -1.11 -11.89
CA VAL A 278 -7.27 -1.15 -12.31
C VAL A 278 -7.92 0.22 -12.15
N THR A 279 -7.72 0.86 -11.00
CA THR A 279 -8.27 2.18 -10.70
C THR A 279 -7.84 3.23 -11.73
N TYR A 280 -6.57 3.21 -12.14
CA TYR A 280 -6.03 4.13 -13.12
C TYR A 280 -6.65 3.90 -14.52
N MET A 281 -6.67 2.64 -14.99
CA MET A 281 -7.22 2.28 -16.30
C MET A 281 -8.72 2.58 -16.40
N VAL A 282 -9.48 2.25 -15.35
CA VAL A 282 -10.92 2.53 -15.29
C VAL A 282 -11.18 4.03 -15.28
N SER A 283 -10.38 4.82 -14.56
CA SER A 283 -10.50 6.27 -14.54
C SER A 283 -10.28 6.88 -15.92
N LEU A 284 -9.24 6.47 -16.63
CA LEU A 284 -8.96 6.92 -17.99
C LEU A 284 -10.09 6.53 -18.95
N TYR A 285 -10.57 5.29 -18.87
CA TYR A 285 -11.68 4.83 -19.73
C TYR A 285 -12.94 5.65 -19.51
N LEU A 286 -13.36 5.85 -18.26
CA LEU A 286 -14.58 6.59 -17.93
C LEU A 286 -14.53 8.05 -18.38
N GLN A 287 -13.38 8.70 -18.23
CA GLN A 287 -13.23 10.11 -18.58
C GLN A 287 -12.98 10.34 -20.07
N SER A 288 -12.11 9.53 -20.71
CA SER A 288 -11.74 9.76 -22.12
C SER A 288 -12.75 9.13 -23.08
N ILE A 289 -13.16 7.87 -22.87
CA ILE A 289 -14.08 7.14 -23.76
C ILE A 289 -15.54 7.31 -23.31
N GLY A 290 -15.78 7.14 -22.01
CA GLY A 290 -17.11 7.32 -21.42
C GLY A 290 -17.58 8.77 -21.37
N GLN A 291 -16.71 9.74 -21.67
CA GLN A 291 -16.99 11.19 -21.67
C GLN A 291 -17.63 11.68 -20.35
N LEU A 292 -17.37 10.97 -19.26
CA LEU A 292 -17.85 11.35 -17.92
C LEU A 292 -16.92 12.41 -17.31
N ASN A 293 -17.50 13.34 -16.59
CA ASN A 293 -16.69 14.25 -15.79
C ASN A 293 -16.02 13.51 -14.61
N ALA A 294 -15.01 14.14 -14.00
CA ALA A 294 -14.24 13.52 -12.93
C ALA A 294 -15.09 13.10 -11.72
N ALA A 295 -16.15 13.85 -11.41
CA ALA A 295 -17.06 13.55 -10.30
C ALA A 295 -17.94 12.31 -10.58
N GLU A 296 -18.46 12.19 -11.79
CA GLU A 296 -19.25 11.04 -12.24
C GLU A 296 -18.41 9.77 -12.28
N ALA A 297 -17.20 9.85 -12.87
CA ALA A 297 -16.24 8.75 -12.88
C ALA A 297 -15.85 8.35 -11.46
N GLY A 298 -15.59 9.33 -10.59
CA GLY A 298 -15.29 9.10 -9.18
C GLY A 298 -16.41 8.37 -8.44
N MET A 299 -17.68 8.73 -8.65
CA MET A 299 -18.83 8.04 -8.05
C MET A 299 -18.89 6.55 -8.43
N ILE A 300 -18.63 6.22 -9.69
CA ILE A 300 -18.57 4.82 -10.15
C ILE A 300 -17.41 4.09 -9.46
N MET A 301 -16.26 4.74 -9.35
CA MET A 301 -15.05 4.16 -8.76
C MET A 301 -15.13 3.98 -7.24
N LEU A 302 -16.03 4.67 -6.54
CA LEU A 302 -16.25 4.50 -5.10
C LEU A 302 -16.80 3.11 -4.72
N PHE A 303 -17.42 2.37 -5.64
CA PHE A 303 -18.02 1.07 -5.34
C PHE A 303 -17.01 0.07 -4.79
N GLN A 304 -15.81 -0.01 -5.35
CA GLN A 304 -14.77 -0.91 -4.87
C GLN A 304 -14.34 -0.62 -3.42
N PRO A 305 -13.88 0.58 -3.07
CA PRO A 305 -13.46 0.87 -1.69
C PRO A 305 -14.62 0.83 -0.68
N LEU A 306 -15.85 1.17 -1.06
CA LEU A 306 -17.02 1.04 -0.18
C LEU A 306 -17.27 -0.43 0.20
N ILE A 307 -17.20 -1.34 -0.76
CA ILE A 307 -17.30 -2.78 -0.50
C ILE A 307 -16.18 -3.24 0.42
N GLN A 308 -14.96 -2.78 0.18
CA GLN A 308 -13.81 -3.10 1.02
C GLN A 308 -13.97 -2.61 2.47
N VAL A 309 -14.49 -1.40 2.67
CA VAL A 309 -14.76 -0.86 4.02
C VAL A 309 -15.70 -1.78 4.82
N VAL A 310 -16.74 -2.29 4.18
CA VAL A 310 -17.75 -3.14 4.85
C VAL A 310 -17.26 -4.59 4.98
N ALA A 311 -16.71 -5.15 3.90
CA ALA A 311 -16.40 -6.57 3.84
C ALA A 311 -15.09 -6.96 4.52
N THR A 312 -14.09 -6.06 4.61
CA THR A 312 -12.77 -6.41 5.18
C THR A 312 -12.80 -6.78 6.66
N PRO A 313 -13.50 -6.04 7.56
CA PRO A 313 -13.61 -6.45 8.97
C PRO A 313 -14.36 -7.78 9.13
N VAL A 314 -15.37 -8.01 8.28
CA VAL A 314 -16.14 -9.27 8.28
C VAL A 314 -15.24 -10.43 7.86
N ALA A 315 -14.48 -10.28 6.76
CA ALA A 315 -13.51 -11.27 6.30
C ALA A 315 -12.44 -11.57 7.37
N GLY A 316 -11.94 -10.52 8.04
CA GLY A 316 -11.01 -10.66 9.16
C GLY A 316 -11.61 -11.47 10.31
N LYS A 317 -12.85 -11.20 10.70
CA LYS A 317 -13.55 -11.95 11.75
C LYS A 317 -13.82 -13.41 11.37
N ILE A 318 -14.13 -13.67 10.10
CA ILE A 318 -14.32 -15.04 9.59
C ILE A 318 -12.99 -15.80 9.61
N SER A 319 -11.87 -15.14 9.27
CA SER A 319 -10.54 -15.75 9.26
C SER A 319 -10.02 -16.12 10.65
N ASP A 320 -10.60 -15.57 11.72
CA ASP A 320 -10.31 -15.98 13.08
C ASP A 320 -10.96 -17.34 13.45
N LYS A 321 -11.94 -17.81 12.65
CA LYS A 321 -12.70 -19.04 12.90
C LYS A 321 -12.38 -20.17 11.92
N ILE A 322 -12.03 -19.85 10.68
CA ILE A 322 -11.72 -20.82 9.64
C ILE A 322 -10.31 -20.58 9.11
N ASP A 323 -9.70 -21.59 8.47
CA ASP A 323 -8.38 -21.39 7.88
C ASP A 323 -8.44 -20.29 6.81
N ALA A 324 -7.66 -19.24 7.02
CA ALA A 324 -7.56 -18.10 6.13
C ALA A 324 -7.21 -18.49 4.68
N LYS A 325 -6.65 -19.69 4.45
CA LYS A 325 -6.40 -20.28 3.13
C LYS A 325 -7.63 -20.21 2.23
N TYR A 326 -8.80 -20.59 2.74
CA TYR A 326 -10.03 -20.63 1.94
C TYR A 326 -10.50 -19.23 1.55
N LEU A 327 -10.48 -18.29 2.51
CA LEU A 327 -10.88 -16.90 2.28
C LEU A 327 -9.96 -16.19 1.28
N VAL A 328 -8.66 -16.31 1.50
CA VAL A 328 -7.65 -15.66 0.63
C VAL A 328 -7.71 -16.20 -0.79
N THR A 329 -7.85 -17.52 -0.95
CA THR A 329 -7.97 -18.15 -2.27
C THR A 329 -9.27 -17.74 -2.98
N ALA A 330 -10.41 -17.76 -2.25
CA ALA A 330 -11.69 -17.29 -2.78
C ALA A 330 -11.63 -15.81 -3.18
N GLY A 331 -10.98 -14.97 -2.35
CA GLY A 331 -10.74 -13.56 -2.66
C GLY A 331 -9.97 -13.36 -3.95
N MET A 332 -8.88 -14.10 -4.15
CA MET A 332 -8.10 -14.02 -5.39
C MET A 332 -8.90 -14.52 -6.62
N ILE A 333 -9.70 -15.57 -6.48
CA ILE A 333 -10.58 -16.06 -7.56
C ILE A 333 -11.60 -14.98 -7.94
N LEU A 334 -12.24 -14.32 -6.96
CA LEU A 334 -13.16 -13.21 -7.23
C LEU A 334 -12.46 -12.04 -7.93
N THR A 335 -11.24 -11.74 -7.54
CA THR A 335 -10.40 -10.73 -8.22
C THR A 335 -10.15 -11.12 -9.67
N ILE A 336 -9.79 -12.36 -9.96
CA ILE A 336 -9.59 -12.86 -11.33
C ILE A 336 -10.88 -12.72 -12.14
N VAL A 337 -12.03 -13.13 -11.59
CA VAL A 337 -13.32 -12.97 -12.26
C VAL A 337 -13.60 -11.51 -12.60
N GLY A 338 -13.38 -10.58 -11.63
CA GLY A 338 -13.54 -9.16 -11.87
C GLY A 338 -12.60 -8.62 -12.96
N LEU A 339 -11.33 -9.01 -12.96
CA LEU A 339 -10.35 -8.61 -13.98
C LEU A 339 -10.70 -9.17 -15.38
N LEU A 340 -11.15 -10.42 -15.46
CA LEU A 340 -11.59 -11.04 -16.72
C LEU A 340 -12.85 -10.37 -17.26
N ILE A 341 -13.83 -10.05 -16.40
CA ILE A 341 -14.98 -9.25 -16.80
C ILE A 341 -14.50 -7.90 -17.34
N LEU A 342 -13.62 -7.20 -16.62
CA LEU A 342 -13.11 -5.90 -17.04
C LEU A 342 -12.32 -5.96 -18.36
N SER A 343 -11.63 -7.05 -18.65
CA SER A 343 -10.94 -7.25 -19.94
C SER A 343 -11.87 -7.33 -21.13
N GLY A 344 -13.16 -7.60 -20.92
CA GLY A 344 -14.21 -7.59 -21.94
C GLY A 344 -14.80 -6.21 -22.24
N LEU A 345 -14.30 -5.15 -21.59
CA LEU A 345 -14.76 -3.78 -21.84
C LEU A 345 -14.46 -3.36 -23.30
N GLY A 346 -15.46 -2.80 -23.99
CA GLY A 346 -15.38 -2.40 -25.38
C GLY A 346 -16.00 -1.01 -25.64
N LEU A 347 -15.83 -0.47 -26.85
CA LEU A 347 -16.29 0.88 -27.22
C LEU A 347 -17.81 1.01 -27.35
N SER A 348 -18.50 -0.06 -27.74
CA SER A 348 -19.92 -0.03 -28.12
C SER A 348 -20.89 -0.47 -27.01
N MET A 349 -20.45 -0.45 -25.75
CA MET A 349 -21.28 -0.88 -24.63
C MET A 349 -22.35 0.17 -24.27
N THR A 350 -23.62 -0.27 -24.17
CA THR A 350 -24.76 0.61 -23.85
C THR A 350 -24.85 1.03 -22.39
N ASN A 351 -24.29 0.22 -21.46
CA ASN A 351 -24.29 0.51 -20.01
C ASN A 351 -22.89 0.29 -19.40
N VAL A 352 -21.97 1.15 -19.77
CA VAL A 352 -20.57 1.10 -19.28
C VAL A 352 -20.50 1.25 -17.75
N ALA A 353 -21.27 2.18 -17.18
CA ALA A 353 -21.27 2.43 -15.73
C ALA A 353 -21.68 1.16 -14.95
N GLY A 354 -22.80 0.54 -15.30
CA GLY A 354 -23.26 -0.69 -14.66
C GLY A 354 -22.27 -1.84 -14.83
N TYR A 355 -21.65 -1.96 -15.99
CA TYR A 355 -20.64 -2.98 -16.24
C TYR A 355 -19.41 -2.80 -15.34
N ILE A 356 -18.90 -1.59 -15.24
CA ILE A 356 -17.76 -1.26 -14.36
C ILE A 356 -18.13 -1.45 -12.90
N MET A 357 -19.33 -1.03 -12.46
CA MET A 357 -19.79 -1.24 -11.07
C MET A 357 -19.79 -2.73 -10.71
N ILE A 358 -20.24 -3.61 -11.60
CA ILE A 358 -20.20 -5.05 -11.38
C ILE A 358 -18.75 -5.54 -11.21
N THR A 359 -17.83 -5.12 -12.08
CA THR A 359 -16.42 -5.48 -11.93
C THR A 359 -15.83 -5.01 -10.61
N GLN A 360 -16.16 -3.78 -10.19
CA GLN A 360 -15.72 -3.21 -8.92
C GLN A 360 -16.25 -3.99 -7.70
N VAL A 361 -17.47 -4.57 -7.80
CA VAL A 361 -18.00 -5.47 -6.75
C VAL A 361 -17.13 -6.72 -6.61
N PHE A 362 -16.81 -7.39 -7.70
CA PHE A 362 -15.96 -8.59 -7.67
C PHE A 362 -14.56 -8.29 -7.15
N ILE A 363 -13.92 -7.24 -7.65
CA ILE A 363 -12.57 -6.84 -7.23
C ILE A 363 -12.57 -6.38 -5.77
N GLY A 364 -13.58 -5.61 -5.34
CA GLY A 364 -13.72 -5.12 -3.97
C GLY A 364 -13.93 -6.24 -2.95
N LEU A 365 -14.84 -7.19 -3.25
CA LEU A 365 -15.02 -8.40 -2.43
C LEU A 365 -13.75 -9.26 -2.43
N GLY A 366 -13.13 -9.44 -3.59
CA GLY A 366 -11.87 -10.16 -3.72
C GLY A 366 -10.78 -9.59 -2.82
N ALA A 367 -10.56 -8.29 -2.88
CA ALA A 367 -9.57 -7.61 -2.05
C ALA A 367 -9.92 -7.66 -0.55
N ALA A 368 -11.20 -7.57 -0.18
CA ALA A 368 -11.65 -7.67 1.20
C ALA A 368 -11.39 -9.06 1.80
N LEU A 369 -11.73 -10.13 1.06
CA LEU A 369 -11.48 -11.51 1.48
C LEU A 369 -10.00 -11.86 1.52
N PHE A 370 -9.17 -11.15 0.74
CA PHE A 370 -7.73 -11.38 0.65
C PHE A 370 -6.96 -10.64 1.77
N SER A 371 -7.12 -9.31 1.88
CA SER A 371 -6.13 -8.42 2.51
C SER A 371 -5.93 -8.70 4.01
N ALA A 372 -7.01 -8.68 4.81
CA ALA A 372 -6.91 -8.86 6.25
C ALA A 372 -6.56 -10.32 6.64
N PRO A 373 -7.20 -11.37 6.06
CA PRO A 373 -6.86 -12.76 6.38
C PRO A 373 -5.42 -13.12 5.98
N ASN A 374 -4.93 -12.61 4.84
CA ASN A 374 -3.56 -12.87 4.42
C ASN A 374 -2.53 -12.18 5.31
N THR A 375 -2.75 -10.91 5.66
CA THR A 375 -1.90 -10.15 6.58
C THR A 375 -1.87 -10.81 7.96
N SER A 376 -3.02 -11.22 8.50
CA SER A 376 -3.12 -11.97 9.76
C SER A 376 -2.31 -13.27 9.68
N THR A 377 -2.35 -13.97 8.55
CA THR A 377 -1.55 -15.19 8.34
C THR A 377 -0.04 -14.91 8.36
N ILE A 378 0.42 -13.87 7.66
CA ILE A 378 1.84 -13.47 7.65
C ILE A 378 2.29 -13.15 9.09
N MET A 379 1.56 -12.28 9.78
CA MET A 379 1.88 -11.87 11.15
C MET A 379 1.78 -13.01 12.16
N GLY A 380 0.84 -13.92 11.97
CA GLY A 380 0.66 -15.09 12.84
C GLY A 380 1.64 -16.23 12.59
N SER A 381 2.41 -16.18 11.49
CA SER A 381 3.36 -17.24 11.14
C SER A 381 4.78 -16.99 11.67
N VAL A 382 5.03 -15.88 12.33
CA VAL A 382 6.34 -15.49 12.88
C VAL A 382 6.31 -15.37 14.38
N ALA A 383 7.49 -15.48 15.01
CA ALA A 383 7.64 -15.27 16.45
C ALA A 383 7.43 -13.80 16.85
N PRO A 384 7.03 -13.51 18.10
CA PRO A 384 6.86 -12.13 18.58
C PRO A 384 8.09 -11.24 18.43
N ALA A 385 9.28 -11.81 18.39
CA ALA A 385 10.53 -11.09 18.15
C ALA A 385 10.71 -10.62 16.70
N GLU A 386 9.85 -11.11 15.78
CA GLU A 386 9.95 -10.83 14.34
C GLU A 386 8.78 -9.98 13.81
N TYR A 387 7.89 -9.49 14.71
CA TYR A 387 6.69 -8.76 14.28
C TYR A 387 6.99 -7.46 13.52
N SER A 388 8.01 -6.69 13.92
CA SER A 388 8.42 -5.47 13.20
C SER A 388 8.94 -5.79 11.80
N MET A 389 9.77 -6.82 11.68
CA MET A 389 10.28 -7.30 10.39
C MET A 389 9.14 -7.83 9.51
N ALA A 390 8.23 -8.65 10.04
CA ALA A 390 7.09 -9.16 9.28
C ALA A 390 6.16 -8.03 8.81
N SER A 391 5.91 -7.02 9.65
CA SER A 391 5.13 -5.82 9.27
C SER A 391 5.81 -5.03 8.15
N SER A 392 7.14 -4.91 8.19
CA SER A 392 7.93 -4.30 7.10
C SER A 392 7.77 -5.07 5.80
N VAL A 393 7.89 -6.40 5.85
CA VAL A 393 7.70 -7.26 4.67
C VAL A 393 6.30 -7.10 4.07
N VAL A 394 5.24 -7.10 4.90
CA VAL A 394 3.86 -6.85 4.44
C VAL A 394 3.77 -5.52 3.68
N SER A 395 4.43 -4.49 4.17
CA SER A 395 4.41 -3.17 3.55
C SER A 395 5.24 -3.09 2.27
N VAL A 396 6.43 -3.72 2.26
CA VAL A 396 7.32 -3.78 1.07
C VAL A 396 6.65 -4.54 -0.07
N VAL A 397 6.14 -5.76 0.18
CA VAL A 397 5.51 -6.57 -0.88
C VAL A 397 4.28 -5.87 -1.46
N ARG A 398 3.53 -5.12 -0.64
CA ARG A 398 2.42 -4.29 -1.12
C ARG A 398 2.91 -3.20 -2.06
N GLN A 399 3.92 -2.42 -1.68
CA GLN A 399 4.41 -1.31 -2.48
C GLN A 399 5.06 -1.78 -3.79
N VAL A 400 5.88 -2.82 -3.73
CA VAL A 400 6.49 -3.42 -4.93
C VAL A 400 5.41 -3.98 -5.85
N GLY A 401 4.40 -4.66 -5.31
CA GLY A 401 3.25 -5.15 -6.08
C GLY A 401 2.51 -4.01 -6.80
N MET A 402 2.20 -2.92 -6.08
CA MET A 402 1.55 -1.73 -6.68
C MET A 402 2.36 -1.15 -7.84
N LEU A 403 3.68 -1.08 -7.71
CA LEU A 403 4.56 -0.56 -8.77
C LEU A 403 4.64 -1.51 -9.97
N ILE A 404 4.70 -2.83 -9.75
CA ILE A 404 4.61 -3.81 -10.82
C ILE A 404 3.29 -3.65 -11.58
N SER A 405 2.18 -3.46 -10.88
CA SER A 405 0.86 -3.23 -11.49
C SER A 405 0.88 -2.00 -12.41
N MET A 406 1.40 -0.89 -11.92
CA MET A 406 1.53 0.34 -12.71
C MET A 406 2.49 0.17 -13.89
N ALA A 407 3.60 -0.52 -13.70
CA ALA A 407 4.57 -0.77 -14.77
C ALA A 407 3.94 -1.61 -15.90
N VAL A 408 3.18 -2.66 -15.58
CA VAL A 408 2.44 -3.46 -16.58
C VAL A 408 1.44 -2.60 -17.34
N CYS A 409 0.69 -1.76 -16.62
CA CYS A 409 -0.28 -0.86 -17.19
C CYS A 409 0.37 0.16 -18.14
N MET A 410 1.41 0.85 -17.68
CA MET A 410 2.12 1.87 -18.48
C MET A 410 2.83 1.26 -19.68
N ALA A 411 3.41 0.08 -19.53
CA ALA A 411 4.02 -0.65 -20.65
C ALA A 411 2.98 -1.02 -21.71
N ALA A 412 1.78 -1.46 -21.32
CA ALA A 412 0.71 -1.75 -22.26
C ALA A 412 0.22 -0.48 -22.98
N ILE A 413 0.00 0.63 -22.25
CA ILE A 413 -0.37 1.91 -22.87
C ILE A 413 0.72 2.35 -23.84
N SER A 414 1.98 2.32 -23.46
CA SER A 414 3.10 2.72 -24.33
C SER A 414 3.22 1.85 -25.59
N LEU A 415 2.91 0.55 -25.49
CA LEU A 415 3.00 -0.38 -26.61
C LEU A 415 1.87 -0.20 -27.63
N PHE A 416 0.63 0.04 -27.20
CA PHE A 416 -0.53 0.10 -28.06
C PHE A 416 -0.90 1.53 -28.46
N VAL A 417 -0.84 2.48 -27.51
CA VAL A 417 -1.23 3.88 -27.72
C VAL A 417 -0.03 4.77 -28.08
N GLY A 418 1.19 4.41 -27.64
CA GLY A 418 2.38 5.20 -27.82
C GLY A 418 2.57 6.28 -26.76
N SER A 419 3.51 7.22 -27.00
CA SER A 419 3.86 8.30 -26.07
C SER A 419 3.06 9.56 -26.38
N THR A 420 1.76 9.60 -26.09
CA THR A 420 0.93 10.78 -26.27
C THR A 420 0.43 11.33 -24.93
N ASP A 421 0.44 12.66 -24.80
CA ASP A 421 0.00 13.36 -23.59
C ASP A 421 -1.53 13.31 -23.39
N MET A 422 -2.31 13.05 -24.44
CA MET A 422 -3.77 13.02 -24.41
C MET A 422 -4.34 11.90 -25.28
N LEU A 423 -5.28 11.13 -24.73
CA LEU A 423 -6.05 10.13 -25.46
C LEU A 423 -7.09 10.81 -26.38
N GLY A 424 -6.79 10.84 -27.69
CA GLY A 424 -7.73 11.31 -28.70
C GLY A 424 -8.67 10.20 -29.20
N PRO A 425 -9.81 10.55 -29.86
CA PRO A 425 -10.77 9.58 -30.38
C PRO A 425 -10.19 8.53 -31.32
N SER A 426 -9.14 8.87 -32.05
CA SER A 426 -8.43 7.96 -32.95
C SER A 426 -7.63 6.85 -32.24
N MET A 427 -7.46 6.96 -30.92
CA MET A 427 -6.65 6.03 -30.10
C MET A 427 -7.51 5.21 -29.13
N TYR A 428 -8.83 5.29 -29.23
CA TYR A 428 -9.72 4.61 -28.27
C TYR A 428 -9.69 3.09 -28.43
N GLU A 429 -9.55 2.58 -29.65
CA GLU A 429 -9.41 1.14 -29.91
C GLU A 429 -8.11 0.59 -29.34
N GLU A 430 -7.01 1.28 -29.58
CA GLU A 430 -5.68 0.93 -29.05
C GLU A 430 -5.65 0.98 -27.51
N PHE A 431 -6.33 1.96 -26.91
CA PHE A 431 -6.43 2.04 -25.46
C PHE A 431 -7.25 0.89 -24.87
N VAL A 432 -8.37 0.53 -25.49
CA VAL A 432 -9.18 -0.63 -25.06
C VAL A 432 -8.39 -1.93 -25.18
N GLU A 433 -7.54 -2.08 -26.20
CA GLU A 433 -6.66 -3.25 -26.32
C GLU A 433 -5.55 -3.23 -25.26
N ALA A 434 -4.96 -2.07 -24.96
CA ALA A 434 -4.01 -1.90 -23.84
C ALA A 434 -4.64 -2.26 -22.49
N LEU A 435 -5.89 -1.85 -22.27
CA LEU A 435 -6.67 -2.22 -21.07
C LEU A 435 -6.89 -3.72 -21.02
N ARG A 436 -7.35 -4.32 -22.10
CA ARG A 436 -7.59 -5.79 -22.20
C ARG A 436 -6.31 -6.56 -21.86
N VAL A 437 -5.21 -6.26 -22.52
CA VAL A 437 -3.93 -6.93 -22.30
C VAL A 437 -3.44 -6.76 -20.87
N SER A 438 -3.54 -5.54 -20.30
CA SER A 438 -3.19 -5.27 -18.89
C SER A 438 -4.02 -6.13 -17.93
N MET A 439 -5.33 -6.24 -18.14
CA MET A 439 -6.23 -7.04 -17.28
C MET A 439 -5.96 -8.53 -17.41
N LEU A 440 -5.62 -9.02 -18.60
CA LEU A 440 -5.24 -10.41 -18.81
C LEU A 440 -3.90 -10.77 -18.13
N ILE A 441 -2.89 -9.92 -18.26
CA ILE A 441 -1.61 -10.09 -17.54
C ILE A 441 -1.86 -10.08 -16.03
N SER A 442 -2.64 -9.11 -15.54
CA SER A 442 -3.02 -9.00 -14.13
C SER A 442 -3.76 -10.24 -13.63
N SER A 443 -4.68 -10.79 -14.45
CA SER A 443 -5.35 -12.05 -14.15
C SER A 443 -4.36 -13.22 -14.06
N GLY A 444 -3.38 -13.29 -14.96
CA GLY A 444 -2.31 -14.30 -14.93
C GLY A 444 -1.47 -14.21 -13.64
N LEU A 445 -1.11 -13.01 -13.22
CA LEU A 445 -0.41 -12.80 -11.94
C LEU A 445 -1.27 -13.25 -10.75
N ALA A 446 -2.58 -12.95 -10.77
CA ALA A 446 -3.49 -13.40 -9.72
C ALA A 446 -3.65 -14.91 -9.69
N VAL A 447 -3.67 -15.60 -10.85
CA VAL A 447 -3.70 -17.09 -10.94
C VAL A 447 -2.46 -17.69 -10.28
N ILE A 448 -1.27 -17.15 -10.53
CA ILE A 448 -0.04 -17.57 -9.85
C ILE A 448 -0.17 -17.34 -8.33
N GLY A 449 -0.77 -16.23 -7.93
CA GLY A 449 -1.04 -15.92 -6.53
C GLY A 449 -2.02 -16.91 -5.87
N VAL A 450 -3.04 -17.39 -6.58
CA VAL A 450 -3.95 -18.48 -6.13
C VAL A 450 -3.14 -19.73 -5.79
N PHE A 451 -2.18 -20.11 -6.63
CA PHE A 451 -1.31 -21.25 -6.34
C PHE A 451 -0.56 -21.08 -5.02
N PHE A 452 0.08 -19.93 -4.81
CA PHE A 452 0.78 -19.65 -3.54
C PHE A 452 -0.17 -19.62 -2.34
N SER A 453 -1.37 -19.08 -2.50
CA SER A 453 -2.39 -19.05 -1.47
C SER A 453 -2.88 -20.44 -1.09
N TRP A 454 -3.15 -21.29 -2.06
CA TRP A 454 -3.68 -22.63 -1.82
C TRP A 454 -2.66 -23.57 -1.18
N PHE A 455 -1.41 -23.54 -1.63
CA PHE A 455 -0.36 -24.43 -1.19
C PHE A 455 0.45 -23.92 0.04
N ARG A 456 0.03 -22.83 0.69
CA ARG A 456 0.76 -22.26 1.84
C ARG A 456 0.81 -23.12 3.10
N GLY A 457 0.13 -24.27 3.11
CA GLY A 457 0.04 -25.17 4.24
C GLY A 457 -1.08 -24.80 5.22
N THR A 458 -1.55 -25.78 5.96
CA THR A 458 -2.52 -25.60 7.05
C THR A 458 -1.81 -25.23 8.35
N VAL A 459 -2.53 -24.59 9.27
CA VAL A 459 -2.04 -24.45 10.65
C VAL A 459 -1.97 -25.85 11.24
N PRO A 460 -0.83 -26.28 11.82
CA PRO A 460 -0.87 -27.45 12.68
C PRO A 460 -1.90 -27.17 13.79
N ALA A 461 -2.88 -28.04 13.96
CA ALA A 461 -3.74 -27.99 15.14
C ALA A 461 -2.81 -28.02 16.36
N GLU A 462 -2.78 -26.94 17.16
CA GLU A 462 -2.09 -26.95 18.43
C GLU A 462 -2.71 -28.11 19.25
N LYS A 463 -1.91 -29.15 19.51
CA LYS A 463 -2.24 -30.25 20.42
C LYS A 463 -2.21 -29.73 21.84
#